data_2c730fb3ebbab5f64036a363091d9799
#
_entry.id   2c730fb3ebbab5f64036a363091d9799
#
_cell.length_a   1.000
_cell.length_b   1.000
_cell.length_c   1.000
_cell.angle_alpha   90.00
_cell.angle_beta   90.00
_cell.angle_gamma   90.00
#
_symmetry.space_group_name_H-M   'P 1'
#
loop_
_entity.id
_entity.type
_entity.pdbx_description
1 polymer ?
#
loop_
_entity_poly.entity_id
_entity_poly.type
_entity_poly.pdbx_seq_one_letter_code
_entity_poly.pdbx_strand_id
1 'polypeptide(L)'
;MNFDLSEEQKLLQKTTKEFVRHEIDPIAGEIDHQNRIPDSLIRKMADLRLLGMTLPEEFGGAGMGCLDAVLAIEQLSYSGTGVWWLAAFNNSIPNSILAFGTEEQKRRYLPPVCRGEVYASIQFTEPDTGSDPKALTTRATREGDGYRINGTKRFSTFGAREGFAVLYAKDEDG
;
A
#
# COMPACT_ATOMS: atom_id res chain seq x y z
N MET A 1 15.44 -13.32 23.93
CA MET A 1 14.59 -12.70 22.91
C MET A 1 13.30 -13.50 22.93
N ASN A 2 12.14 -12.89 23.11
CA ASN A 2 10.85 -13.59 23.08
C ASN A 2 10.20 -13.35 21.72
N PHE A 3 9.79 -14.42 21.03
CA PHE A 3 9.11 -14.38 19.74
C PHE A 3 7.62 -14.72 19.85
N ASP A 4 7.10 -14.86 21.08
CA ASP A 4 5.67 -15.13 21.27
C ASP A 4 4.84 -13.92 20.86
N LEU A 5 3.75 -14.17 20.17
CA LEU A 5 2.79 -13.15 19.80
C LEU A 5 1.93 -12.76 20.99
N SER A 6 1.56 -11.48 21.07
CA SER A 6 0.56 -11.00 22.04
C SER A 6 -0.83 -11.60 21.75
N GLU A 7 -1.74 -11.51 22.71
CA GLU A 7 -3.11 -11.97 22.49
C GLU A 7 -3.84 -11.15 21.43
N GLU A 8 -3.56 -9.85 21.33
CA GLU A 8 -4.08 -8.98 20.28
C GLU A 8 -3.55 -9.42 18.90
N GLN A 9 -2.27 -9.76 18.80
CA GLN A 9 -1.67 -10.24 17.54
C GLN A 9 -2.24 -11.59 17.11
N LYS A 10 -2.46 -12.51 18.05
CA LYS A 10 -3.14 -13.79 17.78
C LYS A 10 -4.59 -13.58 17.32
N LEU A 11 -5.28 -12.64 17.95
CA LEU A 11 -6.65 -12.27 17.58
C LEU A 11 -6.67 -11.67 16.17
N LEU A 12 -5.75 -10.76 15.85
CA LEU A 12 -5.61 -10.16 14.53
C LEU A 12 -5.39 -11.24 13.45
N GLN A 13 -4.46 -12.16 13.65
CA GLN A 13 -4.25 -13.29 12.74
C GLN A 13 -5.52 -14.11 12.55
N LYS A 14 -6.20 -14.46 13.65
CA LYS A 14 -7.43 -15.27 13.61
C LYS A 14 -8.53 -14.54 12.81
N THR A 15 -8.77 -13.26 13.14
CA THR A 15 -9.80 -12.46 12.46
C THR A 15 -9.51 -12.31 10.98
N THR A 16 -8.26 -12.01 10.62
CA THR A 16 -7.87 -11.88 9.21
C THR A 16 -8.00 -13.21 8.46
N LYS A 17 -7.62 -14.32 9.10
CA LYS A 17 -7.78 -15.66 8.52
C LYS A 17 -9.26 -16.03 8.29
N GLU A 18 -10.13 -15.71 9.24
CA GLU A 18 -11.58 -15.92 9.09
C GLU A 18 -12.14 -15.04 7.95
N PHE A 19 -11.71 -13.79 7.86
CA PHE A 19 -12.06 -12.91 6.75
C PHE A 19 -11.64 -13.49 5.40
N VAL A 20 -10.42 -13.98 5.26
CA VAL A 20 -9.95 -14.64 4.03
C VAL A 20 -10.87 -15.81 3.66
N ARG A 21 -11.14 -16.71 4.60
CA ARG A 21 -11.96 -17.91 4.35
C ARG A 21 -13.39 -17.59 3.92
N HIS A 22 -13.99 -16.54 4.47
CA HIS A 22 -15.40 -16.24 4.22
C HIS A 22 -15.61 -15.24 3.08
N GLU A 23 -14.68 -14.32 2.86
CA GLU A 23 -14.88 -13.22 1.95
C GLU A 23 -13.98 -13.27 0.70
N ILE A 24 -12.80 -13.88 0.77
CA ILE A 24 -11.85 -13.92 -0.34
C ILE A 24 -11.84 -15.29 -1.03
N ASP A 25 -11.66 -16.38 -0.29
CA ASP A 25 -11.55 -17.72 -0.86
C ASP A 25 -12.73 -18.10 -1.78
N PRO A 26 -14.01 -17.78 -1.44
CA PRO A 26 -15.13 -18.12 -2.30
C PRO A 26 -15.11 -17.43 -3.67
N ILE A 27 -14.43 -16.29 -3.78
CA ILE A 27 -14.37 -15.48 -5.02
C ILE A 27 -12.95 -15.37 -5.57
N ALA A 28 -11.99 -16.11 -5.04
CA ALA A 28 -10.58 -16.01 -5.43
C ALA A 28 -10.37 -16.22 -6.92
N GLY A 29 -11.02 -17.23 -7.51
CA GLY A 29 -10.97 -17.49 -8.95
C GLY A 29 -11.56 -16.36 -9.80
N GLU A 30 -12.59 -15.69 -9.32
CA GLU A 30 -13.19 -14.54 -9.99
C GLU A 30 -12.24 -13.32 -9.97
N ILE A 31 -11.63 -13.03 -8.81
CA ILE A 31 -10.65 -11.96 -8.65
C ILE A 31 -9.49 -12.15 -9.62
N ASP A 32 -8.96 -13.36 -9.72
CA ASP A 32 -7.85 -13.69 -10.60
C ASP A 32 -8.26 -13.58 -12.08
N HIS A 33 -9.39 -14.17 -12.45
CA HIS A 33 -9.89 -14.13 -13.84
C HIS A 33 -10.18 -12.70 -14.33
N GLN A 34 -10.81 -11.87 -13.49
CA GLN A 34 -11.15 -10.49 -13.81
C GLN A 34 -9.98 -9.51 -13.64
N ASN A 35 -8.89 -9.95 -13.01
CA ASN A 35 -7.76 -9.09 -12.60
C ASN A 35 -8.25 -7.85 -11.85
N ARG A 36 -9.24 -8.02 -10.99
CA ARG A 36 -9.90 -6.94 -10.26
C ARG A 36 -10.34 -7.39 -8.87
N ILE A 37 -10.01 -6.59 -7.86
CA ILE A 37 -10.54 -6.71 -6.51
C ILE A 37 -11.91 -6.00 -6.47
N PRO A 38 -13.01 -6.67 -6.06
CA PRO A 38 -14.32 -6.02 -5.96
C PRO A 38 -14.33 -4.88 -4.94
N ASP A 39 -14.99 -3.77 -5.26
CA ASP A 39 -15.06 -2.60 -4.38
C ASP A 39 -15.76 -2.93 -3.05
N SER A 40 -16.70 -3.89 -3.05
CA SER A 40 -17.33 -4.39 -1.82
C SER A 40 -16.33 -5.07 -0.89
N LEU A 41 -15.37 -5.84 -1.44
CA LEU A 41 -14.34 -6.48 -0.66
C LEU A 41 -13.36 -5.45 -0.08
N ILE A 42 -13.00 -4.42 -0.88
CA ILE A 42 -12.13 -3.34 -0.41
C ILE A 42 -12.77 -2.58 0.77
N ARG A 43 -14.07 -2.31 0.69
CA ARG A 43 -14.81 -1.69 1.81
C ARG A 43 -14.76 -2.56 3.07
N LYS A 44 -15.00 -3.87 2.95
CA LYS A 44 -14.90 -4.80 4.08
C LYS A 44 -13.48 -4.83 4.68
N MET A 45 -12.44 -4.75 3.86
CA MET A 45 -11.07 -4.63 4.32
C MET A 45 -10.83 -3.33 5.09
N ALA A 46 -11.38 -2.21 4.61
CA ALA A 46 -11.30 -0.91 5.28
C ALA A 46 -12.07 -0.92 6.62
N ASP A 47 -13.27 -1.51 6.66
CA ASP A 47 -14.07 -1.66 7.89
C ASP A 47 -13.34 -2.47 8.97
N LEU A 48 -12.57 -3.49 8.57
CA LEU A 48 -11.68 -4.26 9.44
C LEU A 48 -10.34 -3.56 9.72
N ARG A 49 -10.15 -2.34 9.22
CA ARG A 49 -8.92 -1.57 9.33
C ARG A 49 -7.67 -2.29 8.82
N LEU A 50 -7.83 -3.18 7.82
CA LEU A 50 -6.70 -3.85 7.15
C LEU A 50 -5.96 -2.94 6.16
N LEU A 51 -6.52 -1.75 5.87
CA LEU A 51 -5.91 -0.70 5.06
C LEU A 51 -5.51 0.46 5.98
N GLY A 52 -4.24 0.92 5.87
CA GLY A 52 -3.71 1.97 6.74
C GLY A 52 -3.49 1.54 8.20
N MET A 53 -3.21 0.26 8.47
CA MET A 53 -2.94 -0.26 9.82
C MET A 53 -1.82 0.51 10.51
N THR A 54 -0.76 0.85 9.77
CA THR A 54 0.44 1.52 10.28
C THR A 54 0.30 3.04 10.35
N LEU A 55 -0.78 3.60 9.83
CA LEU A 55 -1.02 5.04 9.86
C LEU A 55 -1.65 5.46 11.20
N PRO A 56 -1.36 6.69 11.68
CA PRO A 56 -1.96 7.23 12.89
C PRO A 56 -3.50 7.31 12.82
N GLU A 57 -4.15 7.19 13.98
CA GLU A 57 -5.60 7.27 14.10
C GLU A 57 -6.17 8.63 13.65
N GLU A 58 -5.42 9.72 13.81
CA GLU A 58 -5.82 11.06 13.34
C GLU A 58 -6.05 11.14 11.82
N PHE A 59 -5.46 10.20 11.05
CA PHE A 59 -5.68 10.07 9.61
C PHE A 59 -6.61 8.89 9.26
N GLY A 60 -7.25 8.27 10.26
CA GLY A 60 -8.16 7.14 10.08
C GLY A 60 -7.47 5.78 10.07
N GLY A 61 -6.16 5.73 10.32
CA GLY A 61 -5.41 4.49 10.47
C GLY A 61 -5.68 3.78 11.79
N ALA A 62 -5.03 2.63 11.99
CA ALA A 62 -5.19 1.85 13.22
C ALA A 62 -4.06 2.09 14.25
N GLY A 63 -3.01 2.85 13.92
CA GLY A 63 -1.86 3.11 14.81
C GLY A 63 -1.05 1.87 15.18
N MET A 64 -1.20 0.78 14.42
CA MET A 64 -0.54 -0.50 14.68
C MET A 64 0.93 -0.50 14.21
N GLY A 65 1.69 -1.46 14.74
CA GLY A 65 3.09 -1.64 14.35
C GLY A 65 3.28 -2.39 13.02
N CYS A 66 4.50 -2.34 12.49
CA CYS A 66 4.84 -3.09 11.27
C CYS A 66 4.64 -4.60 11.42
N LEU A 67 4.88 -5.17 12.60
CA LEU A 67 4.67 -6.60 12.85
C LEU A 67 3.20 -6.96 12.69
N ASP A 68 2.30 -6.15 13.21
CA ASP A 68 0.86 -6.38 13.12
C ASP A 68 0.39 -6.37 11.66
N ALA A 69 0.88 -5.39 10.88
CA ALA A 69 0.60 -5.32 9.44
C ALA A 69 1.12 -6.58 8.70
N VAL A 70 2.34 -7.04 9.02
CA VAL A 70 2.90 -8.26 8.41
C VAL A 70 2.08 -9.49 8.76
N LEU A 71 1.65 -9.63 10.02
CA LEU A 71 0.81 -10.76 10.46
C LEU A 71 -0.54 -10.80 9.72
N ALA A 72 -1.16 -9.64 9.48
CA ALA A 72 -2.39 -9.56 8.70
C ALA A 72 -2.15 -9.87 7.22
N ILE A 73 -1.11 -9.27 6.61
CA ILE A 73 -0.76 -9.47 5.20
C ILE A 73 -0.39 -10.94 4.93
N GLU A 74 0.30 -11.61 5.85
CA GLU A 74 0.57 -13.04 5.76
C GLU A 74 -0.74 -13.83 5.61
N GLN A 75 -1.74 -13.58 6.45
CA GLN A 75 -3.03 -14.28 6.35
C GLN A 75 -3.75 -13.99 5.02
N LEU A 76 -3.73 -12.74 4.55
CA LEU A 76 -4.32 -12.37 3.25
C LEU A 76 -3.63 -13.08 2.09
N SER A 77 -2.33 -13.34 2.18
CA SER A 77 -1.55 -13.98 1.11
C SER A 77 -1.93 -15.45 0.88
N TYR A 78 -2.47 -16.13 1.89
CA TYR A 78 -2.92 -17.53 1.75
C TYR A 78 -4.07 -17.73 0.76
N SER A 79 -4.82 -16.67 0.44
CA SER A 79 -5.85 -16.75 -0.60
C SER A 79 -5.29 -16.97 -2.02
N GLY A 80 -3.98 -16.79 -2.22
CA GLY A 80 -3.35 -16.89 -3.55
C GLY A 80 -3.71 -15.75 -4.52
N THR A 81 -4.54 -14.77 -4.08
CA THR A 81 -4.97 -13.63 -4.90
C THR A 81 -4.08 -12.41 -4.72
N GLY A 82 -4.24 -11.40 -5.61
CA GLY A 82 -3.56 -10.11 -5.47
C GLY A 82 -4.08 -9.19 -4.36
N VAL A 83 -5.04 -9.63 -3.54
CA VAL A 83 -5.65 -8.83 -2.46
C VAL A 83 -4.62 -8.40 -1.41
N TRP A 84 -3.69 -9.27 -1.07
CA TRP A 84 -2.63 -8.95 -0.12
C TRP A 84 -1.72 -7.80 -0.58
N TRP A 85 -1.54 -7.62 -1.91
CA TRP A 85 -0.80 -6.48 -2.45
C TRP A 85 -1.46 -5.14 -2.15
N LEU A 86 -2.80 -5.09 -2.20
CA LEU A 86 -3.53 -3.88 -1.80
C LEU A 86 -3.26 -3.54 -0.34
N ALA A 87 -3.38 -4.52 0.56
CA ALA A 87 -3.08 -4.31 1.97
C ALA A 87 -1.61 -3.91 2.18
N ALA A 88 -0.66 -4.60 1.52
CA ALA A 88 0.77 -4.29 1.65
C ALA A 88 1.09 -2.87 1.21
N PHE A 89 0.57 -2.43 0.07
CA PHE A 89 0.85 -1.10 -0.48
C PHE A 89 0.15 0.00 0.32
N ASN A 90 -1.12 -0.19 0.71
CA ASN A 90 -1.84 0.78 1.52
C ASN A 90 -1.35 0.85 2.98
N ASN A 91 -0.52 -0.08 3.43
CA ASN A 91 0.15 -0.05 4.74
C ASN A 91 1.62 0.40 4.68
N SER A 92 2.26 0.41 3.52
CA SER A 92 3.69 0.76 3.40
C SER A 92 3.92 2.09 2.68
N ILE A 93 3.35 2.27 1.49
CA ILE A 93 3.62 3.44 0.63
C ILE A 93 3.20 4.77 1.28
N PRO A 94 2.03 4.88 1.94
CA PRO A 94 1.60 6.11 2.59
C PRO A 94 2.53 6.59 3.71
N ASN A 95 3.33 5.69 4.29
CA ASN A 95 4.33 6.07 5.30
C ASN A 95 5.39 7.04 4.74
N SER A 96 5.64 7.04 3.43
CA SER A 96 6.49 8.05 2.79
C SER A 96 5.87 9.45 2.90
N ILE A 97 4.54 9.56 2.71
CA ILE A 97 3.82 10.83 2.89
C ILE A 97 3.79 11.21 4.37
N LEU A 98 3.58 10.23 5.26
CA LEU A 98 3.59 10.48 6.70
C LEU A 98 4.94 11.03 7.17
N ALA A 99 6.06 10.51 6.65
CA ALA A 99 7.41 10.89 7.04
C ALA A 99 7.88 12.22 6.40
N PHE A 100 7.56 12.45 5.14
CA PHE A 100 8.15 13.52 4.34
C PHE A 100 7.15 14.54 3.80
N GLY A 101 5.85 14.24 3.85
CA GLY A 101 4.80 15.11 3.34
C GLY A 101 4.51 16.30 4.25
N THR A 102 4.00 17.39 3.67
CA THR A 102 3.42 18.50 4.42
C THR A 102 2.14 18.07 5.14
N GLU A 103 1.69 18.83 6.14
CA GLU A 103 0.42 18.55 6.84
C GLU A 103 -0.79 18.57 5.89
N GLU A 104 -0.76 19.43 4.88
CA GLU A 104 -1.78 19.45 3.82
C GLU A 104 -1.78 18.15 3.01
N GLN A 105 -0.61 17.68 2.60
CA GLN A 105 -0.47 16.41 1.88
C GLN A 105 -0.92 15.23 2.73
N LYS A 106 -0.54 15.16 4.00
CA LYS A 106 -0.98 14.09 4.92
C LYS A 106 -2.50 14.07 5.03
N ARG A 107 -3.14 15.21 5.29
CA ARG A 107 -4.62 15.31 5.40
C ARG A 107 -5.34 15.00 4.09
N ARG A 108 -4.71 15.27 2.95
CA ARG A 108 -5.29 15.00 1.62
C ARG A 108 -5.20 13.53 1.24
N TYR A 109 -4.08 12.87 1.47
CA TYR A 109 -3.79 11.56 0.88
C TYR A 109 -3.97 10.38 1.85
N LEU A 110 -3.74 10.55 3.16
CA LEU A 110 -3.77 9.42 4.09
C LEU A 110 -5.19 8.92 4.40
N PRO A 111 -6.19 9.77 4.70
CA PRO A 111 -7.52 9.29 5.05
C PRO A 111 -8.22 8.48 3.94
N PRO A 112 -8.17 8.86 2.64
CA PRO A 112 -8.76 8.06 1.57
C PRO A 112 -8.15 6.65 1.44
N VAL A 113 -6.85 6.49 1.74
CA VAL A 113 -6.19 5.17 1.77
C VAL A 113 -6.80 4.29 2.83
N CYS A 114 -6.98 4.82 4.06
CA CYS A 114 -7.55 4.07 5.17
C CYS A 114 -8.99 3.62 4.89
N ARG A 115 -9.76 4.41 4.14
CA ARG A 115 -11.14 4.08 3.73
C ARG A 115 -11.22 3.19 2.49
N GLY A 116 -10.08 2.83 1.87
CA GLY A 116 -10.06 2.02 0.65
C GLY A 116 -10.61 2.74 -0.57
N GLU A 117 -10.69 4.07 -0.56
CA GLU A 117 -11.18 4.89 -1.66
C GLU A 117 -10.15 5.06 -2.76
N VAL A 118 -8.86 4.94 -2.41
CA VAL A 118 -7.73 5.10 -3.31
C VAL A 118 -6.69 4.02 -3.12
N TYR A 119 -5.94 3.77 -4.18
CA TYR A 119 -4.80 2.85 -4.18
C TYR A 119 -3.51 3.64 -4.05
N ALA A 120 -2.64 3.21 -3.13
CA ALA A 120 -1.27 3.68 -3.09
C ALA A 120 -0.42 2.87 -4.07
N SER A 121 0.38 3.54 -4.88
CA SER A 121 1.28 2.93 -5.84
C SER A 121 2.70 3.44 -5.65
N ILE A 122 3.69 2.65 -6.05
CA ILE A 122 5.09 3.05 -6.07
C ILE A 122 5.61 3.02 -7.51
N GLN A 123 6.30 4.09 -7.90
CA GLN A 123 6.93 4.25 -9.21
C GLN A 123 8.44 4.27 -9.02
N PHE A 124 9.04 3.07 -8.96
CA PHE A 124 10.46 2.91 -8.65
C PHE A 124 11.23 2.30 -9.82
N THR A 125 10.90 1.07 -10.22
CA THR A 125 11.59 0.29 -11.24
C THR A 125 11.57 0.95 -12.61
N GLU A 126 12.71 0.92 -13.31
CA GLU A 126 12.89 1.41 -14.68
C GLU A 126 13.27 0.26 -15.60
N PRO A 127 13.29 0.47 -16.95
CA PRO A 127 13.66 -0.60 -17.88
C PRO A 127 14.99 -1.27 -17.57
N ASP A 128 15.99 -0.50 -17.14
CA ASP A 128 17.37 -0.96 -16.94
C ASP A 128 17.78 -1.07 -15.48
N THR A 129 16.90 -0.74 -14.53
CA THR A 129 17.22 -0.81 -13.10
C THR A 129 16.02 -1.16 -12.22
N GLY A 130 16.29 -1.94 -11.18
CA GLY A 130 15.32 -2.30 -10.13
C GLY A 130 15.96 -2.25 -8.75
N SER A 131 16.84 -3.19 -8.44
CA SER A 131 17.44 -3.33 -7.10
C SER A 131 18.50 -2.28 -6.77
N ASP A 132 19.03 -1.58 -7.75
CA ASP A 132 19.99 -0.50 -7.54
C ASP A 132 19.33 0.89 -7.67
N PRO A 133 18.96 1.55 -6.55
CA PRO A 133 18.35 2.87 -6.60
C PRO A 133 19.28 3.95 -7.16
N LYS A 134 20.59 3.75 -7.11
CA LYS A 134 21.56 4.72 -7.65
C LYS A 134 21.60 4.71 -9.17
N ALA A 135 21.14 3.64 -9.80
CA ALA A 135 21.09 3.53 -11.26
C ALA A 135 19.82 4.12 -11.88
N LEU A 136 18.90 4.70 -11.08
CA LEU A 136 17.71 5.37 -11.60
C LEU A 136 18.09 6.48 -12.59
N THR A 137 17.35 6.57 -13.68
CA THR A 137 17.54 7.55 -14.76
C THR A 137 16.43 8.59 -14.83
N THR A 138 15.25 8.32 -14.25
CA THR A 138 14.17 9.31 -14.13
C THR A 138 14.68 10.53 -13.39
N ARG A 139 14.42 11.72 -13.95
CA ARG A 139 14.85 12.99 -13.39
C ARG A 139 13.67 13.88 -13.07
N ALA A 140 13.81 14.61 -11.95
CA ALA A 140 12.91 15.67 -11.54
C ALA A 140 13.69 17.00 -11.57
N THR A 141 13.40 17.86 -12.53
CA THR A 141 14.01 19.20 -12.67
C THR A 141 13.02 20.24 -12.15
N ARG A 142 13.48 21.17 -11.33
CA ARG A 142 12.63 22.22 -10.79
C ARG A 142 12.14 23.15 -11.90
N GLU A 143 10.85 23.43 -11.92
CA GLU A 143 10.22 24.34 -12.89
C GLU A 143 9.15 25.19 -12.18
N GLY A 144 9.47 26.43 -11.90
CA GLY A 144 8.61 27.32 -11.11
C GLY A 144 8.38 26.78 -9.69
N ASP A 145 7.10 26.63 -9.31
CA ASP A 145 6.70 26.07 -8.00
C ASP A 145 6.55 24.54 -8.00
N GLY A 146 6.86 23.89 -9.11
CA GLY A 146 6.74 22.44 -9.28
C GLY A 146 7.99 21.78 -9.82
N TYR A 147 7.80 20.58 -10.35
CA TYR A 147 8.86 19.80 -10.98
C TYR A 147 8.39 19.23 -12.32
N ARG A 148 9.28 19.28 -13.30
CA ARG A 148 9.15 18.51 -14.53
C ARG A 148 9.83 17.16 -14.34
N ILE A 149 9.07 16.09 -14.55
CA ILE A 149 9.58 14.73 -14.41
C ILE A 149 9.72 14.11 -15.79
N ASN A 150 10.92 13.58 -16.09
CA ASN A 150 11.23 12.86 -17.32
C ASN A 150 11.84 11.51 -17.00
N GLY A 151 11.27 10.45 -17.56
CA GLY A 151 11.72 9.07 -17.38
C GLY A 151 10.64 8.05 -17.70
N THR A 152 10.99 6.78 -17.54
CA THR A 152 10.07 5.66 -17.76
C THR A 152 10.12 4.73 -16.58
N LYS A 153 8.95 4.41 -16.01
CA LYS A 153 8.81 3.44 -14.93
C LYS A 153 8.15 2.15 -15.44
N ARG A 154 8.46 1.01 -14.81
CA ARG A 154 7.90 -0.31 -15.15
C ARG A 154 7.32 -0.99 -13.91
N PHE A 155 6.46 -1.98 -14.15
CA PHE A 155 5.88 -2.83 -13.12
C PHE A 155 5.13 -2.04 -12.01
N SER A 156 4.41 -1.01 -12.43
CA SER A 156 3.66 -0.11 -11.54
C SER A 156 2.40 -0.80 -11.03
N THR A 157 2.51 -1.56 -9.94
CA THR A 157 1.36 -2.21 -9.32
C THR A 157 0.31 -1.17 -8.95
N PHE A 158 -0.94 -1.41 -9.34
CA PHE A 158 -2.08 -0.49 -9.24
C PHE A 158 -1.93 0.83 -10.01
N GLY A 159 -0.94 0.99 -10.88
CA GLY A 159 -0.71 2.23 -11.62
C GLY A 159 -1.84 2.66 -12.55
N ALA A 160 -2.77 1.75 -12.90
CA ALA A 160 -3.96 2.05 -13.70
C ALA A 160 -5.23 2.28 -12.85
N ARG A 161 -5.11 2.31 -11.53
CA ARG A 161 -6.21 2.54 -10.60
C ARG A 161 -6.22 3.98 -10.11
N GLU A 162 -7.39 4.45 -9.68
CA GLU A 162 -7.51 5.76 -9.04
C GLU A 162 -6.75 5.79 -7.71
N GLY A 163 -5.94 6.84 -7.51
CA GLY A 163 -5.14 6.98 -6.31
C GLY A 163 -3.97 7.91 -6.50
N PHE A 164 -2.88 7.61 -5.82
CA PHE A 164 -1.63 8.35 -5.96
C PHE A 164 -0.43 7.41 -6.09
N ALA A 165 0.67 7.94 -6.61
CA ALA A 165 1.93 7.23 -6.69
C ALA A 165 3.05 8.01 -5.98
N VAL A 166 3.86 7.31 -5.21
CA VAL A 166 5.16 7.81 -4.75
C VAL A 166 6.18 7.49 -5.84
N LEU A 167 6.67 8.52 -6.51
CA LEU A 167 7.60 8.40 -7.62
C LEU A 167 9.02 8.72 -7.16
N TYR A 168 9.95 7.84 -7.47
CA TYR A 168 11.38 8.03 -7.22
C TYR A 168 12.07 8.57 -8.47
N ALA A 169 12.72 9.71 -8.32
CA ALA A 169 13.48 10.37 -9.37
C ALA A 169 14.75 10.97 -8.77
N LYS A 170 15.76 11.14 -9.58
CA LYS A 170 16.93 11.97 -9.22
C LYS A 170 16.60 13.43 -9.41
N ASP A 171 17.03 14.26 -8.49
CA ASP A 171 17.04 15.71 -8.63
C ASP A 171 18.28 16.21 -9.41
N GLU A 172 18.52 17.51 -9.34
CA GLU A 172 19.63 18.15 -10.06
C GLU A 172 20.99 17.79 -9.45
N ASP A 173 20.99 17.40 -8.18
CA ASP A 173 22.22 17.05 -7.45
C ASP A 173 22.59 15.56 -7.60
N GLY A 174 21.71 14.72 -8.17
CA GLY A 174 21.94 13.31 -8.53
C GLY A 174 21.52 12.31 -7.53
#